data_7ef04d7d05159d5544ade1a6306fd977
#
_entry.id   7ef04d7d05159d5544ade1a6306fd977
#
_cell.length_a   1.000
_cell.length_b   1.000
_cell.length_c   1.000
_cell.angle_alpha   90.00
_cell.angle_beta   90.00
_cell.angle_gamma   90.00
#
_symmetry.space_group_name_H-M   'P 1'
#
loop_
_entity.id
_entity.type
_entity.pdbx_description
1 polymer ?
#
loop_
_entity_poly.entity_id
_entity_poly.type
_entity_poly.pdbx_seq_one_letter_code
_entity_poly.pdbx_strand_id
1 'polypeptide(L)'
;MSSRTTVSLYHMIWAHYRLPFLKVIFLNLVNAAVSVGIIAFINHTFISQPVFNTLSWASLGQFSALVVLLLVTTFLSQYALTRLGHKFVYELRTKLVKQIIDTNVPQIDHLGSARLLASLSSDIQSITVAFVRMPELVQGVILSTGVALYLGWLSLPLLLIIMVWIVMTIWISTILVKHVYHHLTAIREINDELYADYQSIIEGRKELALNHHRAEKLYKHDFLNHAQFYQERIIKADTYHLSAVNWSNIMMFAAIGVVFAVSNYLDIPMGVATTFSLTILFMQSPLLHAVGAYPTMQTAQVALDKIQSLELADYHSAFATDTAATDWHSISLTDIHYRYDNSDADTSALVTEKTAHSNDILQDVNLTLRRGDVVFLIGANGSGKSTLAKIITGIFTPTTGSVHIDNQLIDSKNNTDYRQLFSAIFSDQHLFKQLIGSHGSDPDMTLVTTWLHKLNLQDKVSVTDHRLSTDKLSQGQRKRLAMLISVAEHKDILLLDEWAADQDPAFRRVFYQSLIPELKALGKTLFIISHDDSYFEHADRLLLMKEGKLIELNAEERQRASTDAISMLK
;
A
#
# COMPACT_ATOMS: atom_id res chain seq x y z
N MET A 1 7.33 18.07 -17.44
CA MET A 1 7.73 17.77 -16.05
C MET A 1 7.32 18.94 -15.17
N SER A 2 6.11 18.90 -14.61
CA SER A 2 5.68 19.85 -13.59
C SER A 2 6.24 19.34 -12.25
N SER A 3 7.12 20.08 -11.61
CA SER A 3 7.58 19.82 -10.25
C SER A 3 6.38 19.90 -9.31
N ARG A 4 5.71 18.78 -9.07
CA ARG A 4 4.78 18.68 -7.95
C ARG A 4 5.60 18.87 -6.68
N THR A 5 5.46 20.04 -6.06
CA THR A 5 6.07 20.36 -4.76
C THR A 5 5.67 19.26 -3.77
N THR A 6 6.66 18.59 -3.18
CA THR A 6 6.46 17.60 -2.11
C THR A 6 5.59 18.24 -1.02
N VAL A 7 4.40 17.73 -0.86
CA VAL A 7 3.45 18.28 0.11
C VAL A 7 3.86 17.77 1.48
N SER A 8 4.37 18.66 2.32
CA SER A 8 4.72 18.34 3.70
C SER A 8 3.51 17.79 4.46
N LEU A 9 3.73 16.78 5.30
CA LEU A 9 2.72 16.21 6.22
C LEU A 9 1.98 17.33 6.99
N TYR A 10 2.70 18.33 7.46
CA TYR A 10 2.14 19.49 8.16
C TYR A 10 1.21 20.32 7.27
N HIS A 11 1.56 20.52 6.01
CA HIS A 11 0.73 21.27 5.08
C HIS A 11 -0.58 20.55 4.78
N MET A 12 -0.54 19.22 4.64
CA MET A 12 -1.72 18.39 4.39
C MET A 12 -2.67 18.40 5.59
N ILE A 13 -2.14 18.32 6.82
CA ILE A 13 -2.93 18.42 8.07
C ILE A 13 -3.57 19.80 8.15
N TRP A 14 -2.78 20.86 7.91
CA TRP A 14 -3.28 22.23 8.00
C TRP A 14 -4.35 22.56 6.96
N ALA A 15 -4.19 22.06 5.73
CA ALA A 15 -5.16 22.32 4.66
C ALA A 15 -6.54 21.68 4.94
N HIS A 16 -6.58 20.45 5.47
CA HIS A 16 -7.83 19.69 5.60
C HIS A 16 -8.38 19.63 7.03
N TYR A 17 -7.55 19.81 8.07
CA TYR A 17 -7.91 19.58 9.47
C TYR A 17 -7.59 20.76 10.40
N ARG A 18 -7.44 21.98 9.87
CA ARG A 18 -7.05 23.16 10.65
C ARG A 18 -7.91 23.40 11.90
N LEU A 19 -9.25 23.31 11.81
CA LEU A 19 -10.13 23.55 12.97
C LEU A 19 -10.02 22.44 14.04
N PRO A 20 -10.09 21.13 13.72
CA PRO A 20 -9.80 20.08 14.69
C PRO A 20 -8.41 20.18 15.29
N PHE A 21 -7.39 20.52 14.50
CA PHE A 21 -6.02 20.66 14.97
C PHE A 21 -5.84 21.85 15.94
N LEU A 22 -6.46 22.99 15.65
CA LEU A 22 -6.47 24.14 16.56
C LEU A 22 -7.17 23.84 17.89
N LYS A 23 -8.27 23.06 17.88
CA LYS A 23 -8.91 22.59 19.12
C LYS A 23 -7.96 21.74 19.96
N VAL A 24 -7.19 20.88 19.33
CA VAL A 24 -6.19 20.05 20.02
C VAL A 24 -5.07 20.90 20.61
N ILE A 25 -4.54 21.88 19.86
CA ILE A 25 -3.53 22.82 20.37
C ILE A 25 -4.08 23.57 21.58
N PHE A 26 -5.31 24.06 21.51
CA PHE A 26 -5.96 24.76 22.62
C PHE A 26 -6.08 23.87 23.87
N LEU A 27 -6.54 22.62 23.70
CA LEU A 27 -6.61 21.66 24.81
C LEU A 27 -5.24 21.39 25.45
N ASN A 28 -4.19 21.29 24.62
CA ASN A 28 -2.82 21.11 25.12
C ASN A 28 -2.30 22.37 25.85
N LEU A 29 -2.66 23.56 25.38
CA LEU A 29 -2.35 24.81 26.10
C LEU A 29 -3.01 24.87 27.48
N VAL A 30 -4.29 24.48 27.54
CA VAL A 30 -5.02 24.40 28.82
C VAL A 30 -4.36 23.36 29.74
N ASN A 31 -4.04 22.18 29.23
CA ASN A 31 -3.35 21.13 29.98
C ASN A 31 -1.99 21.61 30.52
N ALA A 32 -1.19 22.27 29.69
CA ALA A 32 0.09 22.83 30.11
C ALA A 32 -0.08 23.92 31.17
N ALA A 33 -1.06 24.82 31.03
CA ALA A 33 -1.36 25.84 32.02
C ALA A 33 -1.76 25.25 33.38
N VAL A 34 -2.58 24.18 33.37
CA VAL A 34 -2.96 23.45 34.58
C VAL A 34 -1.74 22.77 35.21
N SER A 35 -0.87 22.14 34.38
CA SER A 35 0.37 21.49 34.85
C SER A 35 1.32 22.48 35.53
N VAL A 36 1.58 23.63 34.90
CA VAL A 36 2.39 24.71 35.48
C VAL A 36 1.72 25.29 36.72
N GLY A 37 0.39 25.45 36.71
CA GLY A 37 -0.41 25.89 37.84
C GLY A 37 -0.27 24.97 39.05
N ILE A 38 -0.24 23.66 38.88
CA ILE A 38 0.03 22.70 39.97
C ILE A 38 1.43 22.90 40.56
N ILE A 39 2.45 23.05 39.69
CA ILE A 39 3.82 23.32 40.18
C ILE A 39 3.89 24.63 40.97
N ALA A 40 3.26 25.67 40.44
CA ALA A 40 3.18 26.97 41.13
C ALA A 40 2.42 26.87 42.47
N PHE A 41 1.33 26.12 42.51
CA PHE A 41 0.55 25.87 43.72
C PHE A 41 1.38 25.13 44.79
N ILE A 42 2.10 24.07 44.39
CA ILE A 42 3.01 23.32 45.27
C ILE A 42 4.07 24.26 45.84
N ASN A 43 4.72 25.06 44.97
CA ASN A 43 5.73 26.02 45.41
C ASN A 43 5.18 27.03 46.42
N HIS A 44 4.06 27.67 46.10
CA HIS A 44 3.49 28.72 46.95
C HIS A 44 2.92 28.18 48.27
N THR A 45 2.21 27.04 48.22
CA THR A 45 1.43 26.56 49.38
C THR A 45 2.23 25.61 50.28
N PHE A 46 3.07 24.74 49.69
CA PHE A 46 3.75 23.70 50.47
C PHE A 46 5.25 23.95 50.70
N ILE A 47 5.92 24.70 49.79
CA ILE A 47 7.37 24.90 49.87
C ILE A 47 7.70 26.23 50.50
N SER A 48 7.02 27.32 50.13
CA SER A 48 7.37 28.70 50.56
C SER A 48 6.82 29.11 51.92
N GLN A 49 5.92 28.34 52.52
CA GLN A 49 5.37 28.67 53.85
C GLN A 49 6.17 27.97 54.96
N PRO A 50 6.68 28.71 55.94
CA PRO A 50 7.65 28.19 56.92
C PRO A 50 7.06 27.35 58.06
N VAL A 51 5.73 27.13 58.14
CA VAL A 51 5.10 26.46 59.29
C VAL A 51 4.12 25.38 58.85
N PHE A 52 4.45 24.13 59.17
CA PHE A 52 3.62 22.92 58.94
C PHE A 52 2.24 22.97 59.61
N ASN A 53 1.91 24.00 60.36
CA ASN A 53 0.70 24.06 61.17
C ASN A 53 -0.53 24.67 60.48
N THR A 54 -0.45 25.01 59.19
CA THR A 54 -1.56 25.62 58.41
C THR A 54 -2.02 24.79 57.20
N LEU A 55 -1.79 23.47 57.25
CA LEU A 55 -2.37 22.61 56.19
C LEU A 55 -3.89 22.60 56.37
N SER A 56 -4.57 23.55 55.72
CA SER A 56 -6.02 23.61 55.77
C SER A 56 -6.64 22.56 54.88
N TRP A 57 -7.75 21.95 55.28
CA TRP A 57 -8.54 21.07 54.42
C TRP A 57 -8.91 21.75 53.10
N ALA A 58 -8.98 23.07 53.05
CA ALA A 58 -9.21 23.88 51.87
C ALA A 58 -8.03 23.80 50.88
N SER A 59 -6.77 23.87 51.33
CA SER A 59 -5.59 23.74 50.46
C SER A 59 -5.49 22.35 49.85
N LEU A 60 -5.82 21.30 50.63
CA LEU A 60 -5.86 19.93 50.14
C LEU A 60 -6.97 19.73 49.11
N GLY A 61 -8.15 20.34 49.35
CA GLY A 61 -9.25 20.33 48.40
C GLY A 61 -8.91 21.04 47.08
N GLN A 62 -8.25 22.19 47.12
CA GLN A 62 -7.78 22.92 45.93
C GLN A 62 -6.75 22.13 45.15
N PHE A 63 -5.79 21.51 45.82
CA PHE A 63 -4.80 20.65 45.19
C PHE A 63 -5.46 19.45 44.49
N SER A 64 -6.37 18.76 45.18
CA SER A 64 -7.12 17.64 44.61
C SER A 64 -7.95 18.05 43.38
N ALA A 65 -8.58 19.22 43.43
CA ALA A 65 -9.33 19.77 42.29
C ALA A 65 -8.42 20.05 41.07
N LEU A 66 -7.22 20.61 41.31
CA LEU A 66 -6.24 20.83 40.23
C LEU A 66 -5.74 19.52 39.61
N VAL A 67 -5.50 18.49 40.46
CA VAL A 67 -5.10 17.15 39.96
C VAL A 67 -6.20 16.50 39.13
N VAL A 68 -7.46 16.58 39.57
CA VAL A 68 -8.61 16.10 38.81
C VAL A 68 -8.76 16.87 37.50
N LEU A 69 -8.59 18.19 37.53
CA LEU A 69 -8.62 19.03 36.32
C LEU A 69 -7.50 18.64 35.34
N LEU A 70 -6.29 18.37 35.83
CA LEU A 70 -5.17 17.88 35.03
C LEU A 70 -5.52 16.54 34.36
N LEU A 71 -6.07 15.60 35.12
CA LEU A 71 -6.47 14.28 34.60
C LEU A 71 -7.50 14.44 33.47
N VAL A 72 -8.53 15.27 33.69
CA VAL A 72 -9.59 15.51 32.70
C VAL A 72 -9.02 16.18 31.44
N THR A 73 -8.21 17.22 31.58
CA THR A 73 -7.63 17.96 30.46
C THR A 73 -6.65 17.08 29.65
N THR A 74 -5.85 16.26 30.34
CA THR A 74 -4.94 15.29 29.70
C THR A 74 -5.73 14.27 28.89
N PHE A 75 -6.76 13.66 29.49
CA PHE A 75 -7.59 12.67 28.81
C PHE A 75 -8.30 13.26 27.58
N LEU A 76 -8.90 14.45 27.73
CA LEU A 76 -9.59 15.12 26.62
C LEU A 76 -8.64 15.47 25.47
N SER A 77 -7.44 15.96 25.80
CA SER A 77 -6.41 16.28 24.81
C SER A 77 -5.96 15.05 24.05
N GLN A 78 -5.61 13.98 24.76
CA GLN A 78 -5.18 12.72 24.15
C GLN A 78 -6.30 12.09 23.29
N TYR A 79 -7.54 12.06 23.80
CA TYR A 79 -8.68 11.52 23.06
C TYR A 79 -8.94 12.29 21.75
N ALA A 80 -8.95 13.64 21.84
CA ALA A 80 -9.20 14.49 20.66
C ALA A 80 -8.17 14.26 19.55
N LEU A 81 -6.90 14.12 19.93
CA LEU A 81 -5.81 13.95 18.98
C LEU A 81 -5.75 12.52 18.41
N THR A 82 -5.97 11.50 19.25
CA THR A 82 -6.07 10.10 18.79
C THR A 82 -7.21 9.95 17.77
N ARG A 83 -8.37 10.55 18.08
CA ARG A 83 -9.51 10.54 17.13
C ARG A 83 -9.17 11.23 15.82
N LEU A 84 -8.49 12.37 15.86
CA LEU A 84 -8.05 13.10 14.66
C LEU A 84 -7.08 12.26 13.83
N GLY A 85 -6.08 11.65 14.48
CA GLY A 85 -5.07 10.83 13.81
C GLY A 85 -5.68 9.61 13.10
N HIS A 86 -6.52 8.84 13.78
CA HIS A 86 -7.16 7.69 13.16
C HIS A 86 -8.16 8.05 12.06
N LYS A 87 -8.85 9.19 12.17
CA LYS A 87 -9.70 9.71 11.09
C LYS A 87 -8.87 10.03 9.85
N PHE A 88 -7.74 10.73 10.02
CA PHE A 88 -6.84 11.03 8.92
C PHE A 88 -6.32 9.76 8.23
N VAL A 89 -5.87 8.77 9.01
CA VAL A 89 -5.37 7.50 8.48
C VAL A 89 -6.47 6.75 7.71
N TYR A 90 -7.70 6.74 8.24
CA TYR A 90 -8.84 6.14 7.54
C TYR A 90 -9.08 6.82 6.18
N GLU A 91 -9.13 8.15 6.15
CA GLU A 91 -9.34 8.91 4.90
C GLU A 91 -8.17 8.73 3.91
N LEU A 92 -6.92 8.70 4.40
CA LEU A 92 -5.75 8.44 3.56
C LEU A 92 -5.83 7.03 2.94
N ARG A 93 -6.17 6.02 3.74
CA ARG A 93 -6.26 4.63 3.27
C ARG A 93 -7.37 4.46 2.23
N THR A 94 -8.55 5.00 2.50
CA THR A 94 -9.68 4.93 1.55
C THR A 94 -9.37 5.68 0.25
N LYS A 95 -8.72 6.85 0.34
CA LYS A 95 -8.27 7.61 -0.81
C LYS A 95 -7.26 6.83 -1.66
N LEU A 96 -6.24 6.24 -1.04
CA LEU A 96 -5.21 5.48 -1.75
C LEU A 96 -5.80 4.26 -2.46
N VAL A 97 -6.67 3.49 -1.79
CA VAL A 97 -7.34 2.35 -2.42
C VAL A 97 -8.15 2.78 -3.63
N LYS A 98 -8.90 3.88 -3.51
CA LYS A 98 -9.68 4.41 -4.65
C LYS A 98 -8.78 4.89 -5.78
N GLN A 99 -7.68 5.58 -5.48
CA GLN A 99 -6.70 6.01 -6.48
C GLN A 99 -6.05 4.82 -7.21
N ILE A 100 -5.75 3.72 -6.49
CA ILE A 100 -5.24 2.49 -7.12
C ILE A 100 -6.28 1.90 -8.08
N ILE A 101 -7.56 1.87 -7.70
CA ILE A 101 -8.65 1.37 -8.56
C ILE A 101 -8.80 2.24 -9.82
N ASP A 102 -8.65 3.56 -9.68
CA ASP A 102 -8.81 4.52 -10.79
C ASP A 102 -7.54 4.65 -11.67
N THR A 103 -6.40 4.13 -11.21
CA THR A 103 -5.14 4.17 -11.96
C THR A 103 -5.15 3.12 -13.09
N ASN A 104 -4.61 3.47 -14.23
CA ASN A 104 -4.51 2.58 -15.38
C ASN A 104 -3.71 1.31 -15.07
N VAL A 105 -4.18 0.16 -15.57
CA VAL A 105 -3.55 -1.14 -15.34
C VAL A 105 -2.07 -1.17 -15.75
N PRO A 106 -1.64 -0.64 -16.91
CA PRO A 106 -0.21 -0.61 -17.26
C PRO A 106 0.66 0.08 -16.21
N GLN A 107 0.19 1.17 -15.62
CA GLN A 107 0.92 1.88 -14.56
C GLN A 107 0.97 1.05 -13.26
N ILE A 108 -0.12 0.36 -12.92
CA ILE A 108 -0.15 -0.57 -11.77
C ILE A 108 0.81 -1.74 -11.98
N ASP A 109 0.84 -2.33 -13.19
CA ASP A 109 1.76 -3.41 -13.55
C ASP A 109 3.22 -2.94 -13.47
N HIS A 110 3.53 -1.73 -13.95
CA HIS A 110 4.86 -1.11 -13.86
C HIS A 110 5.29 -0.86 -12.40
N LEU A 111 4.40 -0.36 -11.54
CA LEU A 111 4.68 -0.13 -10.12
C LEU A 111 4.94 -1.44 -9.36
N GLY A 112 4.30 -2.52 -9.78
CA GLY A 112 4.38 -3.83 -9.17
C GLY A 112 3.58 -3.96 -7.87
N SER A 113 3.01 -5.15 -7.66
CA SER A 113 2.15 -5.43 -6.49
C SER A 113 2.87 -5.29 -5.15
N ALA A 114 4.17 -5.63 -5.08
CA ALA A 114 4.96 -5.55 -3.87
C ALA A 114 5.09 -4.10 -3.36
N ARG A 115 5.38 -3.14 -4.27
CA ARG A 115 5.51 -1.71 -3.93
C ARG A 115 4.17 -1.12 -3.47
N LEU A 116 3.07 -1.48 -4.13
CA LEU A 116 1.73 -1.04 -3.75
C LEU A 116 1.29 -1.60 -2.39
N LEU A 117 1.54 -2.90 -2.14
CA LEU A 117 1.25 -3.53 -0.85
C LEU A 117 2.09 -2.92 0.28
N ALA A 118 3.38 -2.61 0.04
CA ALA A 118 4.22 -1.92 1.00
C ALA A 118 3.66 -0.54 1.35
N SER A 119 3.21 0.23 0.35
CA SER A 119 2.61 1.55 0.58
C SER A 119 1.28 1.46 1.35
N LEU A 120 0.43 0.48 1.05
CA LEU A 120 -0.85 0.27 1.77
C LEU A 120 -0.68 -0.30 3.19
N SER A 121 0.46 -0.91 3.51
CA SER A 121 0.75 -1.53 4.81
C SER A 121 1.78 -0.74 5.61
N SER A 122 3.07 -0.87 5.30
CA SER A 122 4.17 -0.33 6.11
C SER A 122 4.26 1.20 6.07
N ASP A 123 4.02 1.82 4.89
CA ASP A 123 4.11 3.27 4.77
C ASP A 123 2.92 3.94 5.49
N ILE A 124 1.70 3.43 5.33
CA ILE A 124 0.54 3.90 6.11
C ILE A 124 0.75 3.65 7.60
N GLN A 125 1.35 2.52 8.00
CA GLN A 125 1.66 2.24 9.39
C GLN A 125 2.64 3.27 9.97
N SER A 126 3.67 3.65 9.23
CA SER A 126 4.63 4.69 9.63
C SER A 126 3.94 6.04 9.84
N ILE A 127 3.05 6.41 8.94
CA ILE A 127 2.23 7.62 9.08
C ILE A 127 1.31 7.52 10.31
N THR A 128 0.70 6.35 10.56
CA THR A 128 -0.17 6.12 11.72
C THR A 128 0.59 6.31 13.03
N VAL A 129 1.79 5.72 13.15
CA VAL A 129 2.63 5.85 14.36
C VAL A 129 2.99 7.32 14.61
N ALA A 130 3.31 8.08 13.57
CA ALA A 130 3.59 9.50 13.69
C ALA A 130 2.39 10.29 14.23
N PHE A 131 1.20 10.03 13.70
CA PHE A 131 -0.02 10.69 14.20
C PHE A 131 -0.34 10.32 15.65
N VAL A 132 -0.11 9.08 16.06
CA VAL A 132 -0.31 8.65 17.46
C VAL A 132 0.70 9.33 18.40
N ARG A 133 1.94 9.59 17.92
CA ARG A 133 2.98 10.27 18.73
C ARG A 133 3.01 11.79 18.60
N MET A 134 2.31 12.36 17.65
CA MET A 134 2.21 13.82 17.48
C MET A 134 1.72 14.56 18.74
N PRO A 135 0.77 14.01 19.54
CA PRO A 135 0.37 14.57 20.84
C PRO A 135 1.54 14.80 21.77
N GLU A 136 2.40 13.78 21.88
CA GLU A 136 3.55 13.80 22.78
C GLU A 136 4.51 14.93 22.41
N LEU A 137 4.74 15.16 21.11
CA LEU A 137 5.57 16.26 20.62
C LEU A 137 4.93 17.62 20.93
N VAL A 138 3.66 17.79 20.57
CA VAL A 138 2.94 19.07 20.79
C VAL A 138 2.85 19.38 22.28
N GLN A 139 2.44 18.42 23.10
CA GLN A 139 2.35 18.56 24.55
C GLN A 139 3.72 18.87 25.17
N GLY A 140 4.75 18.14 24.77
CA GLY A 140 6.10 18.32 25.27
C GLY A 140 6.66 19.72 24.98
N VAL A 141 6.47 20.22 23.75
CA VAL A 141 6.91 21.58 23.37
C VAL A 141 6.15 22.65 24.16
N ILE A 142 4.82 22.57 24.22
CA ILE A 142 3.98 23.54 24.91
C ILE A 142 4.32 23.56 26.42
N LEU A 143 4.39 22.37 27.03
CA LEU A 143 4.68 22.24 28.47
C LEU A 143 6.10 22.71 28.79
N SER A 144 7.10 22.33 27.99
CA SER A 144 8.49 22.79 28.21
C SER A 144 8.62 24.32 28.12
N THR A 145 7.91 24.93 27.16
CA THR A 145 7.88 26.39 27.04
C THR A 145 7.21 27.04 28.22
N GLY A 146 6.06 26.54 28.68
CA GLY A 146 5.34 27.06 29.82
C GLY A 146 6.15 26.94 31.12
N VAL A 147 6.80 25.79 31.33
CA VAL A 147 7.69 25.55 32.48
C VAL A 147 8.91 26.48 32.42
N ALA A 148 9.56 26.63 31.25
CA ALA A 148 10.71 27.52 31.11
C ALA A 148 10.36 28.99 31.46
N LEU A 149 9.19 29.46 31.03
CA LEU A 149 8.69 30.80 31.38
C LEU A 149 8.47 30.94 32.88
N TYR A 150 7.86 29.95 33.53
CA TYR A 150 7.63 29.95 34.98
C TYR A 150 8.95 29.91 35.75
N LEU A 151 9.89 29.03 35.41
CA LEU A 151 11.20 28.94 36.06
C LEU A 151 12.05 30.20 35.83
N GLY A 152 11.96 30.82 34.64
CA GLY A 152 12.62 32.09 34.32
C GLY A 152 12.11 33.25 35.18
N TRP A 153 10.80 33.29 35.47
CA TRP A 153 10.21 34.25 36.39
C TRP A 153 10.67 34.01 37.82
N LEU A 154 10.91 32.75 38.23
CA LEU A 154 11.35 32.42 39.57
C LEU A 154 12.85 32.71 39.79
N SER A 155 13.72 32.33 38.84
CA SER A 155 15.16 32.64 38.85
C SER A 155 15.79 32.51 37.48
N LEU A 156 16.04 33.63 36.82
CA LEU A 156 16.67 33.65 35.47
C LEU A 156 18.09 33.06 35.47
N PRO A 157 18.99 33.38 36.47
CA PRO A 157 20.34 32.80 36.46
C PRO A 157 20.33 31.28 36.55
N LEU A 158 19.48 30.71 37.40
CA LEU A 158 19.38 29.27 37.57
C LEU A 158 18.81 28.59 36.32
N LEU A 159 17.80 29.21 35.68
CA LEU A 159 17.28 28.71 34.38
C LEU A 159 18.37 28.66 33.32
N LEU A 160 19.19 29.70 33.14
CA LEU A 160 20.25 29.73 32.13
C LEU A 160 21.27 28.62 32.33
N ILE A 161 21.68 28.37 33.59
CA ILE A 161 22.61 27.29 33.92
C ILE A 161 22.00 25.91 33.57
N ILE A 162 20.74 25.69 33.93
CA ILE A 162 20.03 24.44 33.61
C ILE A 162 19.83 24.29 32.12
N MET A 163 19.56 25.36 31.39
CA MET A 163 19.47 25.31 29.90
C MET A 163 20.79 24.88 29.27
N VAL A 164 21.92 25.43 29.73
CA VAL A 164 23.26 24.98 29.25
C VAL A 164 23.49 23.51 29.59
N TRP A 165 23.10 23.07 30.79
CA TRP A 165 23.20 21.65 31.18
C TRP A 165 22.36 20.74 30.31
N ILE A 166 21.12 21.12 30.00
CA ILE A 166 20.23 20.37 29.10
C ILE A 166 20.81 20.30 27.69
N VAL A 167 21.30 21.43 27.14
CA VAL A 167 21.93 21.46 25.82
C VAL A 167 23.15 20.52 25.73
N MET A 168 24.00 20.53 26.77
CA MET A 168 25.15 19.63 26.87
C MET A 168 24.70 18.16 26.94
N THR A 169 23.67 17.86 27.71
CA THR A 169 23.09 16.51 27.82
C THR A 169 22.55 16.01 26.49
N ILE A 170 21.80 16.85 25.78
CA ILE A 170 21.25 16.55 24.45
C ILE A 170 22.39 16.36 23.43
N TRP A 171 23.40 17.21 23.47
CA TRP A 171 24.52 17.12 22.54
C TRP A 171 25.26 15.78 22.64
N ILE A 172 25.57 15.30 23.85
CA ILE A 172 26.19 13.99 24.05
C ILE A 172 25.22 12.86 23.66
N SER A 173 23.94 12.97 24.00
CA SER A 173 22.93 12.00 23.61
C SER A 173 22.82 11.86 22.08
N THR A 174 22.90 12.96 21.34
CA THR A 174 22.85 12.92 19.86
C THR A 174 24.05 12.19 19.24
N ILE A 175 25.23 12.25 19.87
CA ILE A 175 26.40 11.49 19.43
C ILE A 175 26.14 9.98 19.57
N LEU A 176 25.57 9.54 20.70
CA LEU A 176 25.23 8.14 20.93
C LEU A 176 24.14 7.66 19.95
N VAL A 177 23.11 8.46 19.75
CA VAL A 177 22.00 8.16 18.82
C VAL A 177 22.49 8.09 17.37
N LYS A 178 23.47 8.88 16.97
CA LYS A 178 24.08 8.80 15.63
C LYS A 178 24.68 7.40 15.37
N HIS A 179 25.32 6.78 16.36
CA HIS A 179 25.84 5.41 16.25
C HIS A 179 24.71 4.37 16.14
N VAL A 180 23.57 4.60 16.82
CA VAL A 180 22.37 3.76 16.64
C VAL A 180 21.94 3.76 15.18
N TYR A 181 21.78 4.92 14.57
CA TYR A 181 21.37 5.04 13.16
C TYR A 181 22.34 4.36 12.20
N HIS A 182 23.63 4.48 12.42
CA HIS A 182 24.65 3.80 11.61
C HIS A 182 24.46 2.27 11.63
N HIS A 183 24.21 1.68 12.81
CA HIS A 183 23.95 0.23 12.89
C HIS A 183 22.59 -0.17 12.33
N LEU A 184 21.55 0.66 12.51
CA LEU A 184 20.22 0.41 11.95
C LEU A 184 20.20 0.44 10.42
N THR A 185 21.04 1.26 9.78
CA THR A 185 21.19 1.26 8.31
C THR A 185 21.76 -0.08 7.82
N ALA A 186 22.84 -0.57 8.46
CA ALA A 186 23.41 -1.87 8.12
C ALA A 186 22.42 -3.04 8.39
N ILE A 187 21.57 -2.92 9.42
CA ILE A 187 20.51 -3.90 9.70
C ILE A 187 19.45 -3.92 8.60
N ARG A 188 19.14 -2.80 7.96
CA ARG A 188 18.17 -2.79 6.84
C ARG A 188 18.67 -3.58 5.65
N GLU A 189 19.95 -3.38 5.27
CA GLU A 189 20.56 -4.12 4.17
C GLU A 189 20.55 -5.64 4.45
N ILE A 190 20.95 -6.07 5.65
CA ILE A 190 20.96 -7.49 6.00
C ILE A 190 19.56 -8.09 6.16
N ASN A 191 18.56 -7.28 6.50
CA ASN A 191 17.17 -7.74 6.52
C ASN A 191 16.68 -8.16 5.13
N ASP A 192 17.05 -7.42 4.09
CA ASP A 192 16.69 -7.76 2.71
C ASP A 192 17.29 -9.13 2.32
N GLU A 193 18.56 -9.39 2.70
CA GLU A 193 19.21 -10.69 2.50
C GLU A 193 18.52 -11.82 3.31
N LEU A 194 18.17 -11.57 4.58
CA LEU A 194 17.43 -12.53 5.40
C LEU A 194 16.04 -12.83 4.82
N TYR A 195 15.35 -11.84 4.27
CA TYR A 195 14.08 -12.06 3.59
C TYR A 195 14.24 -12.91 2.33
N ALA A 196 15.28 -12.68 1.54
CA ALA A 196 15.61 -13.51 0.38
C ALA A 196 15.91 -14.97 0.80
N ASP A 197 16.63 -15.18 1.90
CA ASP A 197 16.88 -16.51 2.46
C ASP A 197 15.57 -17.18 2.90
N TYR A 198 14.69 -16.46 3.63
CA TYR A 198 13.38 -17.00 4.03
C TYR A 198 12.53 -17.38 2.82
N GLN A 199 12.49 -16.54 1.81
CA GLN A 199 11.76 -16.81 0.58
C GLN A 199 12.32 -18.05 -0.12
N SER A 200 13.63 -18.14 -0.25
CA SER A 200 14.32 -19.28 -0.85
C SER A 200 14.03 -20.58 -0.10
N ILE A 201 13.97 -20.54 1.24
CA ILE A 201 13.66 -21.71 2.08
C ILE A 201 12.20 -22.12 1.91
N ILE A 202 11.27 -21.16 1.91
CA ILE A 202 9.82 -21.44 1.86
C ILE A 202 9.41 -21.91 0.46
N GLU A 203 9.84 -21.21 -0.59
CA GLU A 203 9.50 -21.53 -1.97
C GLU A 203 10.23 -22.77 -2.45
N GLY A 204 11.53 -22.88 -2.13
CA GLY A 204 12.40 -24.00 -2.49
C GLY A 204 12.29 -25.23 -1.59
N ARG A 205 11.28 -25.34 -0.71
CA ARG A 205 11.16 -26.42 0.27
C ARG A 205 11.17 -27.82 -0.32
N LYS A 206 10.65 -28.00 -1.54
CA LYS A 206 10.63 -29.31 -2.23
C LYS A 206 12.02 -29.68 -2.72
N GLU A 207 12.71 -28.73 -3.33
CA GLU A 207 14.07 -28.88 -3.84
C GLU A 207 15.07 -29.10 -2.69
N LEU A 208 14.88 -28.40 -1.56
CA LEU A 208 15.70 -28.58 -0.36
C LEU A 208 15.46 -29.95 0.28
N ALA A 209 14.22 -30.44 0.29
CA ALA A 209 13.90 -31.79 0.79
C ALA A 209 14.52 -32.90 -0.07
N LEU A 210 14.67 -32.67 -1.38
CA LEU A 210 15.30 -33.61 -2.30
C LEU A 210 16.83 -33.50 -2.31
N ASN A 211 17.42 -32.40 -1.84
CA ASN A 211 18.86 -32.15 -1.86
C ASN A 211 19.34 -31.64 -0.50
N HIS A 212 19.72 -32.58 0.36
CA HIS A 212 20.20 -32.30 1.71
C HIS A 212 21.44 -31.39 1.74
N HIS A 213 22.37 -31.57 0.81
CA HIS A 213 23.59 -30.74 0.75
C HIS A 213 23.28 -29.29 0.38
N ARG A 214 22.29 -29.05 -0.49
CA ARG A 214 21.83 -27.70 -0.78
C ARG A 214 21.19 -27.05 0.44
N ALA A 215 20.36 -27.81 1.17
CA ALA A 215 19.73 -27.33 2.41
C ALA A 215 20.78 -26.98 3.47
N GLU A 216 21.78 -27.82 3.64
CA GLU A 216 22.87 -27.60 4.58
C GLU A 216 23.70 -26.37 4.22
N LYS A 217 24.04 -26.20 2.94
CA LYS A 217 24.81 -25.04 2.47
C LYS A 217 24.01 -23.72 2.65
N LEU A 218 22.75 -23.68 2.22
CA LEU A 218 21.89 -22.50 2.40
C LEU A 218 21.76 -22.12 3.88
N TYR A 219 21.55 -23.12 4.76
CA TYR A 219 21.42 -22.86 6.19
C TYR A 219 22.74 -22.40 6.83
N LYS A 220 23.87 -23.12 6.58
CA LYS A 220 25.15 -22.86 7.27
C LYS A 220 25.93 -21.66 6.72
N HIS A 221 25.90 -21.45 5.40
CA HIS A 221 26.72 -20.40 4.77
C HIS A 221 25.96 -19.12 4.51
N ASP A 222 24.69 -19.19 4.12
CA ASP A 222 23.91 -18.00 3.81
C ASP A 222 23.15 -17.54 5.07
N PHE A 223 22.14 -18.27 5.50
CA PHE A 223 21.26 -17.86 6.58
C PHE A 223 21.97 -17.61 7.92
N LEU A 224 22.85 -18.54 8.39
CA LEU A 224 23.52 -18.35 9.68
C LEU A 224 24.46 -17.15 9.68
N ASN A 225 25.15 -16.87 8.57
CA ASN A 225 26.03 -15.71 8.47
C ASN A 225 25.24 -14.41 8.52
N HIS A 226 24.14 -14.32 7.78
CA HIS A 226 23.27 -13.14 7.79
C HIS A 226 22.61 -12.95 9.17
N ALA A 227 22.14 -14.04 9.79
CA ALA A 227 21.54 -14.00 11.13
C ALA A 227 22.55 -13.58 12.22
N GLN A 228 23.80 -14.05 12.14
CA GLN A 228 24.86 -13.67 13.07
C GLN A 228 25.23 -12.19 12.89
N PHE A 229 25.40 -11.74 11.65
CA PHE A 229 25.68 -10.34 11.38
C PHE A 229 24.56 -9.42 11.88
N TYR A 230 23.30 -9.82 11.67
CA TYR A 230 22.14 -9.12 12.21
C TYR A 230 22.21 -9.03 13.74
N GLN A 231 22.46 -10.16 14.41
CA GLN A 231 22.58 -10.23 15.85
C GLN A 231 23.66 -9.30 16.40
N GLU A 232 24.84 -9.27 15.80
CA GLU A 232 25.94 -8.39 16.24
C GLU A 232 25.58 -6.90 16.09
N ARG A 233 24.92 -6.54 15.00
CA ARG A 233 24.52 -5.15 14.72
C ARG A 233 23.39 -4.68 15.62
N ILE A 234 22.38 -5.52 15.88
CA ILE A 234 21.26 -5.16 16.75
C ILE A 234 21.71 -5.01 18.19
N ILE A 235 22.60 -5.89 18.69
CA ILE A 235 23.18 -5.77 20.03
C ILE A 235 23.90 -4.42 20.18
N LYS A 236 24.71 -4.02 19.19
CA LYS A 236 25.39 -2.72 19.21
C LYS A 236 24.41 -1.55 19.17
N ALA A 237 23.41 -1.61 18.29
CA ALA A 237 22.37 -0.58 18.20
C ALA A 237 21.62 -0.40 19.52
N ASP A 238 21.18 -1.51 20.13
CA ASP A 238 20.47 -1.48 21.41
C ASP A 238 21.36 -1.00 22.56
N THR A 239 22.64 -1.40 22.58
CA THR A 239 23.61 -0.94 23.59
C THR A 239 23.79 0.59 23.51
N TYR A 240 23.98 1.15 22.32
CA TYR A 240 24.07 2.62 22.16
C TYR A 240 22.77 3.32 22.51
N HIS A 241 21.62 2.74 22.15
CA HIS A 241 20.32 3.29 22.50
C HIS A 241 20.10 3.34 24.01
N LEU A 242 20.31 2.22 24.69
CA LEU A 242 20.19 2.14 26.14
C LEU A 242 21.21 3.06 26.85
N SER A 243 22.42 3.18 26.31
CA SER A 243 23.43 4.12 26.82
C SER A 243 22.97 5.57 26.69
N ALA A 244 22.32 5.96 25.58
CA ALA A 244 21.79 7.30 25.41
C ALA A 244 20.64 7.59 26.39
N VAL A 245 19.75 6.62 26.61
CA VAL A 245 18.65 6.74 27.58
C VAL A 245 19.20 6.85 29.01
N ASN A 246 20.11 5.96 29.39
CA ASN A 246 20.73 5.97 30.73
C ASN A 246 21.54 7.25 30.97
N TRP A 247 22.30 7.72 29.96
CA TRP A 247 22.98 9.02 30.02
C TRP A 247 22.00 10.13 30.34
N SER A 248 20.90 10.24 29.59
CA SER A 248 19.89 11.28 29.81
C SER A 248 19.28 11.20 31.21
N ASN A 249 18.98 10.01 31.71
CA ASN A 249 18.44 9.80 33.05
C ASN A 249 19.44 10.21 34.14
N ILE A 250 20.69 9.79 34.04
CA ILE A 250 21.74 10.13 35.02
C ILE A 250 22.00 11.63 35.02
N MET A 251 22.07 12.26 33.86
CA MET A 251 22.28 13.71 33.77
C MET A 251 21.11 14.53 34.29
N MET A 252 19.89 14.02 34.23
CA MET A 252 18.72 14.62 34.88
C MET A 252 18.85 14.60 36.41
N PHE A 253 19.27 13.46 36.99
CA PHE A 253 19.55 13.41 38.43
C PHE A 253 20.72 14.32 38.83
N ALA A 254 21.78 14.36 38.02
CA ALA A 254 22.92 15.24 38.26
C ALA A 254 22.52 16.74 38.19
N ALA A 255 21.55 17.09 37.31
CA ALA A 255 21.01 18.45 37.26
C ALA A 255 20.42 18.91 38.58
N ILE A 256 19.80 18.02 39.36
CA ILE A 256 19.29 18.35 40.73
C ILE A 256 20.45 18.75 41.63
N GLY A 257 21.56 18.01 41.62
CA GLY A 257 22.76 18.37 42.37
C GLY A 257 23.33 19.71 41.94
N VAL A 258 23.37 20.00 40.66
CA VAL A 258 23.82 21.30 40.11
C VAL A 258 22.88 22.43 40.59
N VAL A 259 21.57 22.23 40.58
CA VAL A 259 20.59 23.20 41.07
C VAL A 259 20.89 23.57 42.52
N PHE A 260 21.08 22.61 43.43
CA PHE A 260 21.37 22.87 44.84
C PHE A 260 22.74 23.53 45.05
N ALA A 261 23.78 23.06 44.34
CA ALA A 261 25.12 23.64 44.42
C ALA A 261 25.13 25.10 43.96
N VAL A 262 24.52 25.41 42.82
CA VAL A 262 24.42 26.77 42.29
C VAL A 262 23.54 27.66 43.16
N SER A 263 22.43 27.14 43.68
CA SER A 263 21.56 27.89 44.56
C SER A 263 22.28 28.31 45.86
N ASN A 264 23.11 27.44 46.43
CA ASN A 264 23.93 27.74 47.58
C ASN A 264 25.02 28.78 47.25
N TYR A 265 25.62 28.74 46.04
CA TYR A 265 26.64 29.69 45.62
C TYR A 265 26.08 31.09 45.32
N LEU A 266 24.86 31.16 44.79
CA LEU A 266 24.19 32.43 44.43
C LEU A 266 23.23 32.95 45.47
N ASP A 267 23.24 32.39 46.70
CA ASP A 267 22.31 32.73 47.81
C ASP A 267 20.83 32.71 47.41
N ILE A 268 20.45 31.76 46.52
CA ILE A 268 19.06 31.59 46.09
C ILE A 268 18.29 30.82 47.17
N PRO A 269 17.03 31.25 47.52
CA PRO A 269 16.24 30.58 48.53
C PRO A 269 16.06 29.08 48.24
N MET A 270 16.17 28.25 49.30
CA MET A 270 16.05 26.78 49.22
C MET A 270 14.72 26.34 48.58
N GLY A 271 13.63 27.09 48.81
CA GLY A 271 12.33 26.82 48.19
C GLY A 271 12.37 26.91 46.66
N VAL A 272 13.15 27.86 46.10
CA VAL A 272 13.34 27.99 44.65
C VAL A 272 14.11 26.79 44.10
N ALA A 273 15.22 26.37 44.76
CA ALA A 273 15.99 25.21 44.38
C ALA A 273 15.16 23.92 44.38
N THR A 274 14.32 23.74 45.39
CA THR A 274 13.41 22.61 45.52
C THR A 274 12.38 22.62 44.37
N THR A 275 11.82 23.78 44.03
CA THR A 275 10.87 23.93 42.95
C THR A 275 11.51 23.57 41.59
N PHE A 276 12.72 24.06 41.33
CA PHE A 276 13.47 23.68 40.14
C PHE A 276 13.69 22.18 40.06
N SER A 277 14.12 21.54 41.15
CA SER A 277 14.39 20.09 41.22
C SER A 277 13.14 19.26 40.97
N LEU A 278 12.01 19.59 41.58
CA LEU A 278 10.73 18.92 41.33
C LEU A 278 10.25 19.12 39.90
N THR A 279 10.45 20.32 39.37
CA THR A 279 10.05 20.65 38.00
C THR A 279 10.89 19.87 36.95
N ILE A 280 12.20 19.72 37.18
CA ILE A 280 13.08 18.90 36.33
C ILE A 280 12.61 17.45 36.31
N LEU A 281 12.30 16.86 37.49
CA LEU A 281 11.77 15.49 37.56
C LEU A 281 10.43 15.35 36.84
N PHE A 282 9.53 16.32 37.01
CA PHE A 282 8.24 16.32 36.31
C PHE A 282 8.39 16.41 34.80
N MET A 283 9.35 17.22 34.32
CA MET A 283 9.58 17.45 32.89
C MET A 283 10.29 16.30 32.16
N GLN A 284 10.91 15.36 32.89
CA GLN A 284 11.69 14.27 32.32
C GLN A 284 10.88 13.46 31.27
N SER A 285 9.71 12.98 31.68
CA SER A 285 8.89 12.16 30.79
C SER A 285 8.35 12.93 29.58
N PRO A 286 7.69 14.10 29.72
CA PRO A 286 7.21 14.88 28.59
C PRO A 286 8.31 15.27 27.58
N LEU A 287 9.50 15.60 28.08
CA LEU A 287 10.63 15.97 27.21
C LEU A 287 11.16 14.77 26.42
N LEU A 288 11.34 13.61 27.06
CA LEU A 288 11.79 12.39 26.40
C LEU A 288 10.78 11.92 25.35
N HIS A 289 9.49 11.97 25.63
CA HIS A 289 8.43 11.63 24.69
C HIS A 289 8.42 12.58 23.48
N ALA A 290 8.57 13.89 23.71
CA ALA A 290 8.63 14.87 22.61
C ALA A 290 9.85 14.65 21.70
N VAL A 291 11.04 14.43 22.29
CA VAL A 291 12.26 14.14 21.53
C VAL A 291 12.14 12.82 20.78
N GLY A 292 11.57 11.78 21.41
CA GLY A 292 11.34 10.48 20.79
C GLY A 292 10.30 10.48 19.67
N ALA A 293 9.35 11.42 19.68
CA ALA A 293 8.35 11.56 18.63
C ALA A 293 8.91 12.18 17.33
N TYR A 294 9.97 12.99 17.41
CA TYR A 294 10.54 13.68 16.24
C TYR A 294 11.01 12.74 15.11
N PRO A 295 11.77 11.67 15.37
CA PRO A 295 12.17 10.72 14.32
C PRO A 295 10.97 10.05 13.64
N THR A 296 9.89 9.79 14.36
CA THR A 296 8.68 9.18 13.79
C THR A 296 7.99 10.11 12.79
N MET A 297 8.04 11.44 13.04
CA MET A 297 7.54 12.43 12.07
C MET A 297 8.36 12.41 10.77
N GLN A 298 9.67 12.28 10.86
CA GLN A 298 10.53 12.18 9.67
C GLN A 298 10.27 10.90 8.88
N THR A 299 10.13 9.76 9.57
CA THR A 299 9.79 8.49 8.94
C THR A 299 8.44 8.58 8.21
N ALA A 300 7.46 9.23 8.81
CA ALA A 300 6.15 9.44 8.17
C ALA A 300 6.23 10.37 6.96
N GLN A 301 7.09 11.40 6.98
CA GLN A 301 7.31 12.25 5.82
C GLN A 301 7.90 11.45 4.65
N VAL A 302 8.92 10.60 4.91
CA VAL A 302 9.50 9.71 3.90
C VAL A 302 8.46 8.73 3.33
N ALA A 303 7.59 8.17 4.20
CA ALA A 303 6.50 7.30 3.77
C ALA A 303 5.48 8.04 2.88
N LEU A 304 5.15 9.28 3.23
CA LEU A 304 4.27 10.13 2.43
C LEU A 304 4.88 10.46 1.06
N ASP A 305 6.18 10.79 1.02
CA ASP A 305 6.89 11.07 -0.22
C ASP A 305 6.93 9.84 -1.14
N LYS A 306 7.10 8.63 -0.57
CA LYS A 306 6.99 7.36 -1.31
C LYS A 306 5.61 7.16 -1.90
N ILE A 307 4.54 7.38 -1.12
CA ILE A 307 3.16 7.28 -1.61
C ILE A 307 2.92 8.28 -2.74
N GLN A 308 3.40 9.51 -2.63
CA GLN A 308 3.30 10.52 -3.68
C GLN A 308 4.08 10.13 -4.95
N SER A 309 5.23 9.46 -4.79
CA SER A 309 6.04 8.97 -5.91
C SER A 309 5.42 7.82 -6.70
N LEU A 310 4.28 7.25 -6.25
CA LEU A 310 3.51 6.29 -7.04
C LEU A 310 2.77 6.94 -8.21
N GLU A 311 2.62 8.28 -8.20
CA GLU A 311 1.94 9.05 -9.24
C GLU A 311 0.56 8.47 -9.63
N LEU A 312 -0.19 7.97 -8.64
CA LEU A 312 -1.51 7.40 -8.84
C LEU A 312 -2.49 8.43 -9.44
N ALA A 313 -3.57 7.93 -10.02
CA ALA A 313 -4.63 8.77 -10.58
C ALA A 313 -5.17 9.77 -9.56
N ASP A 314 -5.74 10.87 -10.03
CA ASP A 314 -6.40 11.84 -9.17
C ASP A 314 -7.60 11.20 -8.46
N TYR A 315 -7.80 11.60 -7.21
CA TYR A 315 -8.87 11.03 -6.39
C TYR A 315 -10.25 11.54 -6.83
N HIS A 316 -11.12 10.61 -7.21
CA HIS A 316 -12.54 10.83 -7.43
C HIS A 316 -13.35 9.96 -6.48
N SER A 317 -14.28 10.58 -5.71
CA SER A 317 -15.09 9.82 -4.73
C SER A 317 -16.16 8.95 -5.41
N ALA A 318 -16.67 9.37 -6.56
CA ALA A 318 -17.67 8.64 -7.30
C ALA A 318 -17.05 7.54 -8.16
N PHE A 319 -17.77 6.43 -8.32
CA PHE A 319 -17.53 5.47 -9.38
C PHE A 319 -18.29 5.93 -10.63
N ALA A 320 -17.74 5.58 -11.81
CA ALA A 320 -18.44 5.82 -13.07
C ALA A 320 -19.81 5.11 -13.04
N THR A 321 -20.84 5.81 -13.48
CA THR A 321 -22.17 5.21 -13.69
C THR A 321 -22.14 4.40 -14.98
N ASP A 322 -22.74 3.23 -14.97
CA ASP A 322 -22.82 2.34 -16.14
C ASP A 322 -23.73 2.99 -17.21
N THR A 323 -23.10 3.51 -18.24
CA THR A 323 -23.78 4.11 -19.43
C THR A 323 -23.45 3.30 -20.68
N ALA A 324 -22.99 2.04 -20.54
CA ALA A 324 -22.58 1.21 -21.67
C ALA A 324 -23.65 1.19 -22.76
N ALA A 325 -23.21 1.43 -23.98
CA ALA A 325 -24.08 1.35 -25.16
C ALA A 325 -24.61 -0.09 -25.29
N THR A 326 -25.91 -0.26 -25.12
CA THR A 326 -26.57 -1.56 -25.19
C THR A 326 -26.71 -2.11 -26.60
N ASP A 327 -26.49 -1.26 -27.61
CA ASP A 327 -26.76 -1.61 -29.03
C ASP A 327 -25.54 -1.27 -29.90
N TRP A 328 -24.48 -2.08 -29.76
CA TRP A 328 -23.29 -2.01 -30.61
C TRP A 328 -23.35 -3.09 -31.70
N HIS A 329 -22.71 -2.84 -32.86
CA HIS A 329 -22.67 -3.76 -33.99
C HIS A 329 -21.27 -4.26 -34.29
N SER A 330 -20.25 -3.40 -34.19
CA SER A 330 -18.87 -3.73 -34.49
C SER A 330 -17.87 -2.95 -33.64
N ILE A 331 -16.74 -3.58 -33.38
CA ILE A 331 -15.55 -2.95 -32.78
C ILE A 331 -14.44 -3.04 -33.83
N SER A 332 -13.86 -1.91 -34.20
CA SER A 332 -12.78 -1.85 -35.18
C SER A 332 -11.50 -1.26 -34.58
N LEU A 333 -10.43 -1.96 -34.83
CA LEU A 333 -9.05 -1.56 -34.53
C LEU A 333 -8.41 -1.17 -35.85
N THR A 334 -7.80 0.02 -35.95
CA THR A 334 -7.19 0.53 -37.18
C THR A 334 -5.77 0.96 -36.90
N ASP A 335 -4.82 0.40 -37.64
CA ASP A 335 -3.38 0.69 -37.60
C ASP A 335 -2.78 0.68 -36.19
N ILE A 336 -3.13 -0.34 -35.41
CA ILE A 336 -2.70 -0.45 -34.01
C ILE A 336 -1.23 -0.82 -33.93
N HIS A 337 -0.48 0.04 -33.24
CA HIS A 337 0.87 -0.24 -32.75
C HIS A 337 0.90 -0.19 -31.23
N TYR A 338 1.73 -1.03 -30.63
CA TYR A 338 1.91 -1.01 -29.17
C TYR A 338 3.34 -1.37 -28.79
N ARG A 339 3.87 -0.60 -27.83
CA ARG A 339 5.18 -0.79 -27.19
C ARG A 339 5.05 -0.66 -25.69
N TYR A 340 5.75 -1.50 -24.93
CA TYR A 340 5.92 -1.26 -23.50
C TYR A 340 6.94 -0.14 -23.28
N ASP A 341 6.61 0.82 -22.43
CA ASP A 341 7.55 1.88 -22.02
C ASP A 341 8.66 1.26 -21.16
N ASN A 342 9.84 1.10 -21.73
CA ASN A 342 11.04 0.66 -21.00
C ASN A 342 11.76 1.86 -20.34
N SER A 343 11.07 2.69 -19.58
CA SER A 343 11.71 3.86 -18.96
C SER A 343 12.57 3.56 -17.74
N ASP A 344 12.60 2.30 -17.22
CA ASP A 344 13.41 1.90 -16.07
C ASP A 344 13.97 0.47 -16.21
N ALA A 345 14.70 0.21 -17.32
CA ALA A 345 15.59 -0.95 -17.40
C ALA A 345 16.91 -0.64 -16.67
N ASP A 346 16.85 -0.24 -15.40
CA ASP A 346 17.99 -0.31 -14.49
C ASP A 346 17.83 -1.56 -13.63
N THR A 347 18.83 -2.42 -13.74
CA THR A 347 19.12 -3.67 -13.01
C THR A 347 18.67 -4.98 -13.66
N SER A 348 19.24 -5.29 -14.84
CA SER A 348 20.06 -6.51 -14.95
C SER A 348 20.83 -6.46 -16.26
N ALA A 349 22.12 -6.31 -16.11
CA ALA A 349 23.12 -6.27 -17.15
C ALA A 349 23.02 -7.47 -18.09
N LEU A 350 23.49 -7.25 -19.34
CA LEU A 350 23.69 -8.17 -20.44
C LEU A 350 22.54 -8.27 -21.46
N VAL A 351 22.16 -7.12 -22.04
CA VAL A 351 21.68 -7.14 -23.42
C VAL A 351 22.67 -6.32 -24.25
N THR A 352 23.49 -7.06 -24.97
CA THR A 352 24.36 -6.60 -26.02
C THR A 352 23.65 -5.59 -26.92
N GLU A 353 24.32 -4.44 -27.13
CA GLU A 353 24.04 -3.52 -28.23
C GLU A 353 23.92 -4.29 -29.54
N LYS A 354 22.69 -4.49 -30.02
CA LYS A 354 22.43 -4.73 -31.45
C LYS A 354 21.02 -4.26 -31.81
N THR A 355 21.02 -3.25 -32.68
CA THR A 355 19.93 -2.81 -33.56
C THR A 355 18.76 -2.06 -32.93
N ALA A 356 18.79 -0.75 -33.10
CA ALA A 356 17.64 0.14 -33.03
C ALA A 356 16.66 -0.17 -34.21
N HIS A 357 15.95 -1.31 -34.12
CA HIS A 357 14.75 -1.56 -34.90
C HIS A 357 13.57 -1.60 -33.95
N SER A 358 12.47 -0.98 -34.37
CA SER A 358 11.23 -0.77 -33.64
C SER A 358 10.86 -1.99 -32.75
N ASN A 359 10.98 -1.84 -31.43
CA ASN A 359 10.55 -2.86 -30.46
C ASN A 359 9.02 -2.84 -30.26
N ASP A 360 8.26 -2.60 -31.32
CA ASP A 360 6.80 -2.65 -31.25
C ASP A 360 6.36 -4.11 -31.16
N ILE A 361 5.60 -4.42 -30.12
CA ILE A 361 5.05 -5.77 -29.91
C ILE A 361 3.87 -6.01 -30.85
N LEU A 362 3.14 -4.96 -31.18
CA LEU A 362 2.10 -4.99 -32.20
C LEU A 362 2.43 -3.97 -33.28
N GLN A 363 2.26 -4.38 -34.57
CA GLN A 363 2.59 -3.59 -35.74
C GLN A 363 1.47 -3.68 -36.77
N ASP A 364 0.92 -2.54 -37.20
CA ASP A 364 -0.10 -2.42 -38.23
C ASP A 364 -1.30 -3.37 -38.03
N VAL A 365 -1.75 -3.58 -36.78
CA VAL A 365 -2.84 -4.50 -36.52
C VAL A 365 -4.18 -3.86 -36.88
N ASN A 366 -4.88 -4.50 -37.80
CA ASN A 366 -6.22 -4.12 -38.21
C ASN A 366 -7.18 -5.29 -37.92
N LEU A 367 -8.29 -5.03 -37.22
CA LEU A 367 -9.26 -6.03 -36.82
C LEU A 367 -10.65 -5.40 -36.70
N THR A 368 -11.66 -6.11 -37.21
CA THR A 368 -13.06 -5.77 -36.95
C THR A 368 -13.74 -6.96 -36.29
N LEU A 369 -14.27 -6.79 -35.08
CA LEU A 369 -15.10 -7.76 -34.37
C LEU A 369 -16.57 -7.39 -34.59
N ARG A 370 -17.40 -8.35 -35.01
CA ARG A 370 -18.84 -8.15 -35.18
C ARG A 370 -19.59 -8.81 -34.03
N ARG A 371 -20.71 -8.26 -33.65
CA ARG A 371 -21.57 -8.81 -32.60
C ARG A 371 -22.01 -10.22 -32.97
N GLY A 372 -21.83 -11.18 -32.05
CA GLY A 372 -22.17 -12.59 -32.24
C GLY A 372 -21.09 -13.45 -32.94
N ASP A 373 -19.96 -12.86 -33.37
CA ASP A 373 -18.86 -13.63 -33.95
C ASP A 373 -18.16 -14.50 -32.88
N VAL A 374 -17.72 -15.68 -33.29
CA VAL A 374 -16.76 -16.52 -32.56
C VAL A 374 -15.42 -16.44 -33.27
N VAL A 375 -14.48 -15.70 -32.69
CA VAL A 375 -13.16 -15.44 -33.27
C VAL A 375 -12.09 -16.17 -32.45
N PHE A 376 -11.28 -17.00 -33.14
CA PHE A 376 -10.11 -17.60 -32.53
C PHE A 376 -8.85 -16.87 -32.97
N LEU A 377 -7.95 -16.62 -32.00
CA LEU A 377 -6.62 -16.07 -32.22
C LEU A 377 -5.55 -17.11 -31.88
N ILE A 378 -4.72 -17.44 -32.86
CA ILE A 378 -3.61 -18.38 -32.73
C ILE A 378 -2.27 -17.67 -32.98
N GLY A 379 -1.17 -18.27 -32.58
CA GLY A 379 0.17 -17.71 -32.76
C GLY A 379 1.18 -18.27 -31.78
N ALA A 380 2.45 -18.11 -32.06
CA ALA A 380 3.53 -18.54 -31.18
C ALA A 380 3.51 -17.77 -29.81
N ASN A 381 4.16 -18.35 -28.80
CA ASN A 381 4.36 -17.63 -27.53
C ASN A 381 5.21 -16.38 -27.79
N GLY A 382 4.82 -15.26 -27.17
CA GLY A 382 5.49 -13.96 -27.37
C GLY A 382 5.10 -13.22 -28.68
N SER A 383 4.17 -13.73 -29.49
CA SER A 383 3.74 -13.07 -30.74
C SER A 383 2.88 -11.80 -30.52
N GLY A 384 2.42 -11.50 -29.30
CA GLY A 384 1.60 -10.33 -28.97
C GLY A 384 0.11 -10.61 -28.72
N LYS A 385 -0.33 -11.90 -28.65
CA LYS A 385 -1.75 -12.28 -28.47
C LYS A 385 -2.40 -11.67 -27.24
N SER A 386 -1.82 -11.86 -26.06
CA SER A 386 -2.36 -11.33 -24.81
C SER A 386 -2.29 -9.79 -24.74
N THR A 387 -1.30 -9.18 -25.42
CA THR A 387 -1.23 -7.73 -25.57
C THR A 387 -2.38 -7.20 -26.43
N LEU A 388 -2.66 -7.87 -27.56
CA LEU A 388 -3.82 -7.53 -28.40
C LEU A 388 -5.14 -7.69 -27.62
N ALA A 389 -5.28 -8.76 -26.84
CA ALA A 389 -6.45 -8.97 -25.97
C ALA A 389 -6.66 -7.81 -24.96
N LYS A 390 -5.58 -7.32 -24.34
CA LYS A 390 -5.63 -6.17 -23.43
C LYS A 390 -5.99 -4.86 -24.15
N ILE A 391 -5.61 -4.70 -25.41
CA ILE A 391 -6.02 -3.55 -26.23
C ILE A 391 -7.48 -3.65 -26.66
N ILE A 392 -7.93 -4.82 -27.13
CA ILE A 392 -9.34 -5.06 -27.49
C ILE A 392 -10.25 -4.75 -26.31
N THR A 393 -9.89 -5.14 -25.10
CA THR A 393 -10.68 -4.86 -23.89
C THR A 393 -10.56 -3.42 -23.40
N GLY A 394 -9.73 -2.57 -24.01
CA GLY A 394 -9.47 -1.20 -23.58
C GLY A 394 -8.66 -1.10 -22.27
N ILE A 395 -8.11 -2.20 -21.74
CA ILE A 395 -7.21 -2.20 -20.59
C ILE A 395 -5.90 -1.49 -20.94
N PHE A 396 -5.36 -1.77 -22.15
CA PHE A 396 -4.21 -1.05 -22.70
C PHE A 396 -4.68 -0.06 -23.77
N THR A 397 -4.04 1.10 -23.79
CA THR A 397 -4.23 2.10 -24.85
C THR A 397 -3.13 1.90 -25.91
N PRO A 398 -3.45 1.82 -27.21
CA PRO A 398 -2.44 1.68 -28.24
C PRO A 398 -1.49 2.89 -28.25
N THR A 399 -0.22 2.67 -28.64
CA THR A 399 0.77 3.74 -28.81
C THR A 399 0.40 4.62 -30.00
N THR A 400 -0.02 4.01 -31.10
CA THR A 400 -0.61 4.69 -32.27
C THR A 400 -1.75 3.85 -32.83
N GLY A 401 -2.58 4.45 -33.67
CA GLY A 401 -3.80 3.84 -34.19
C GLY A 401 -5.03 4.22 -33.37
N SER A 402 -6.15 3.60 -33.66
CA SER A 402 -7.42 3.95 -33.03
C SER A 402 -8.33 2.73 -32.85
N VAL A 403 -9.11 2.74 -31.78
CA VAL A 403 -10.16 1.77 -31.49
C VAL A 403 -11.51 2.48 -31.60
N HIS A 404 -12.44 1.91 -32.35
CA HIS A 404 -13.78 2.44 -32.51
C HIS A 404 -14.82 1.39 -32.16
N ILE A 405 -15.91 1.83 -31.55
CA ILE A 405 -17.16 1.06 -31.45
C ILE A 405 -18.14 1.68 -32.43
N ASP A 406 -18.57 0.90 -33.43
CA ASP A 406 -19.28 1.39 -34.62
C ASP A 406 -18.50 2.58 -35.24
N ASN A 407 -19.02 3.80 -35.16
CA ASN A 407 -18.35 5.00 -35.67
C ASN A 407 -17.77 5.89 -34.56
N GLN A 408 -17.83 5.48 -33.30
CA GLN A 408 -17.36 6.27 -32.16
C GLN A 408 -15.95 5.88 -31.75
N LEU A 409 -15.03 6.85 -31.77
CA LEU A 409 -13.67 6.68 -31.25
C LEU A 409 -13.70 6.42 -29.75
N ILE A 410 -12.95 5.41 -29.30
CA ILE A 410 -12.71 5.14 -27.89
C ILE A 410 -11.52 5.96 -27.41
N ASP A 411 -11.79 6.88 -26.50
CA ASP A 411 -10.81 7.76 -25.87
C ASP A 411 -10.85 7.64 -24.33
N SER A 412 -10.09 8.46 -23.62
CA SER A 412 -10.04 8.45 -22.16
C SER A 412 -11.37 8.75 -21.46
N LYS A 413 -12.33 9.37 -22.16
CA LYS A 413 -13.62 9.78 -21.58
C LYS A 413 -14.65 8.66 -21.61
N ASN A 414 -14.66 7.84 -22.67
CA ASN A 414 -15.64 6.77 -22.88
C ASN A 414 -15.06 5.36 -22.72
N ASN A 415 -13.74 5.23 -22.47
CA ASN A 415 -13.09 3.93 -22.30
C ASN A 415 -13.65 3.13 -21.10
N THR A 416 -14.11 3.78 -20.05
CA THR A 416 -14.73 3.10 -18.91
C THR A 416 -16.03 2.42 -19.32
N ASP A 417 -16.88 3.08 -20.10
CA ASP A 417 -18.12 2.51 -20.59
C ASP A 417 -17.86 1.39 -21.61
N TYR A 418 -16.87 1.60 -22.51
CA TYR A 418 -16.43 0.59 -23.44
C TYR A 418 -16.00 -0.71 -22.77
N ARG A 419 -15.20 -0.63 -21.69
CA ARG A 419 -14.76 -1.80 -20.90
C ARG A 419 -15.92 -2.60 -20.32
N GLN A 420 -17.06 -1.95 -20.04
CA GLN A 420 -18.24 -2.64 -19.49
C GLN A 420 -18.88 -3.64 -20.48
N LEU A 421 -18.53 -3.61 -21.75
CA LEU A 421 -18.98 -4.60 -22.73
C LEU A 421 -18.30 -5.97 -22.54
N PHE A 422 -17.16 -6.01 -21.88
CA PHE A 422 -16.29 -7.19 -21.80
C PHE A 422 -16.39 -7.89 -20.44
N SER A 423 -16.35 -9.23 -20.48
CA SER A 423 -15.83 -10.05 -19.41
C SER A 423 -14.63 -10.83 -19.96
N ALA A 424 -13.49 -10.75 -19.28
CA ALA A 424 -12.23 -11.30 -19.76
C ALA A 424 -11.62 -12.26 -18.75
N ILE A 425 -11.20 -13.42 -19.20
CA ILE A 425 -10.47 -14.42 -18.41
C ILE A 425 -9.05 -14.49 -18.97
N PHE A 426 -8.14 -13.73 -18.36
CA PHE A 426 -6.72 -13.75 -18.67
C PHE A 426 -6.01 -14.93 -17.99
N SER A 427 -4.80 -15.25 -18.43
CA SER A 427 -4.00 -16.36 -17.88
C SER A 427 -3.63 -16.15 -16.41
N ASP A 428 -3.47 -14.90 -15.96
CA ASP A 428 -3.12 -14.46 -14.60
C ASP A 428 -4.32 -13.98 -13.78
N GLN A 429 -5.53 -14.42 -14.11
CA GLN A 429 -6.78 -13.97 -13.50
C GLN A 429 -6.85 -14.09 -11.98
N HIS A 430 -7.44 -13.12 -11.34
CA HIS A 430 -7.85 -13.17 -9.93
C HIS A 430 -9.31 -13.60 -9.79
N LEU A 431 -9.60 -14.55 -8.87
CA LEU A 431 -10.97 -14.98 -8.58
C LEU A 431 -11.57 -14.18 -7.43
N PHE A 432 -12.54 -13.35 -7.74
CA PHE A 432 -13.35 -12.70 -6.71
C PHE A 432 -14.36 -13.68 -6.12
N LYS A 433 -14.56 -13.59 -4.79
CA LYS A 433 -15.54 -14.46 -4.10
C LYS A 433 -16.98 -14.00 -4.31
N GLN A 434 -17.19 -12.73 -4.59
CA GLN A 434 -18.51 -12.15 -4.77
C GLN A 434 -19.01 -12.37 -6.22
N LEU A 435 -20.21 -12.92 -6.36
CA LEU A 435 -20.93 -12.97 -7.62
C LEU A 435 -21.73 -11.68 -7.80
N ILE A 436 -21.64 -11.13 -9.00
CA ILE A 436 -22.37 -9.94 -9.41
C ILE A 436 -23.11 -10.26 -10.70
N GLY A 437 -24.36 -9.84 -10.80
CA GLY A 437 -25.16 -9.95 -12.02
C GLY A 437 -24.93 -8.79 -12.99
N SER A 438 -25.75 -8.68 -14.00
CA SER A 438 -25.70 -7.58 -14.97
C SER A 438 -25.83 -6.21 -14.29
N HIS A 439 -25.01 -5.25 -14.72
CA HIS A 439 -25.01 -3.87 -14.20
C HIS A 439 -24.90 -3.76 -12.65
N GLY A 440 -24.20 -4.72 -12.04
CA GLY A 440 -24.00 -4.71 -10.59
C GLY A 440 -25.20 -5.21 -9.77
N SER A 441 -26.24 -5.74 -10.41
CA SER A 441 -27.39 -6.35 -9.74
C SER A 441 -27.02 -7.65 -9.03
N ASP A 442 -27.98 -8.21 -8.29
CA ASP A 442 -27.86 -9.57 -7.76
C ASP A 442 -27.79 -10.58 -8.91
N PRO A 443 -26.98 -11.65 -8.78
CA PRO A 443 -26.83 -12.66 -9.83
C PRO A 443 -28.12 -13.50 -9.96
N ASP A 444 -28.43 -13.90 -11.20
CA ASP A 444 -29.48 -14.90 -11.45
C ASP A 444 -29.02 -16.27 -10.91
N MET A 445 -29.54 -16.67 -9.77
CA MET A 445 -29.18 -17.91 -9.10
C MET A 445 -29.60 -19.16 -9.90
N THR A 446 -30.59 -19.06 -10.79
CA THR A 446 -30.99 -20.16 -11.68
C THR A 446 -29.92 -20.40 -12.74
N LEU A 447 -29.44 -19.32 -13.35
CA LEU A 447 -28.32 -19.34 -14.29
C LEU A 447 -27.06 -19.87 -13.60
N VAL A 448 -26.72 -19.32 -12.42
CA VAL A 448 -25.53 -19.73 -11.64
C VAL A 448 -25.57 -21.22 -11.33
N THR A 449 -26.69 -21.75 -10.85
CA THR A 449 -26.84 -23.18 -10.54
C THR A 449 -26.71 -24.04 -11.78
N THR A 450 -27.34 -23.64 -12.89
CA THR A 450 -27.25 -24.33 -14.17
C THR A 450 -25.79 -24.43 -14.66
N TRP A 451 -25.06 -23.32 -14.61
CA TRP A 451 -23.66 -23.27 -15.04
C TRP A 451 -22.71 -23.97 -14.08
N LEU A 452 -22.99 -24.01 -12.76
CA LEU A 452 -22.23 -24.85 -11.82
C LEU A 452 -22.26 -26.33 -12.23
N HIS A 453 -23.44 -26.84 -12.64
CA HIS A 453 -23.56 -28.20 -13.13
C HIS A 453 -22.83 -28.41 -14.46
N LYS A 454 -22.98 -27.52 -15.45
CA LYS A 454 -22.30 -27.61 -16.75
C LYS A 454 -20.79 -27.57 -16.61
N LEU A 455 -20.27 -26.83 -15.65
CA LEU A 455 -18.85 -26.69 -15.37
C LEU A 455 -18.30 -27.78 -14.43
N ASN A 456 -19.13 -28.76 -14.01
CA ASN A 456 -18.79 -29.82 -13.07
C ASN A 456 -18.18 -29.26 -11.75
N LEU A 457 -18.79 -28.20 -11.20
CA LEU A 457 -18.36 -27.55 -9.97
C LEU A 457 -19.34 -27.69 -8.81
N GLN A 458 -20.53 -28.29 -9.00
CA GLN A 458 -21.60 -28.37 -8.01
C GLN A 458 -21.18 -29.05 -6.71
N ASP A 459 -20.25 -30.03 -6.75
CA ASP A 459 -19.75 -30.75 -5.59
C ASP A 459 -18.50 -30.11 -4.94
N LYS A 460 -17.99 -29.03 -5.53
CA LYS A 460 -16.73 -28.37 -5.14
C LYS A 460 -16.90 -26.93 -4.70
N VAL A 461 -17.94 -26.27 -5.19
CA VAL A 461 -18.20 -24.85 -4.96
C VAL A 461 -19.61 -24.68 -4.39
N SER A 462 -19.69 -24.05 -3.24
CA SER A 462 -20.96 -23.60 -2.65
C SER A 462 -21.13 -22.09 -2.85
N VAL A 463 -22.37 -21.66 -3.00
CA VAL A 463 -22.74 -20.25 -3.08
C VAL A 463 -23.58 -19.91 -1.86
N THR A 464 -23.14 -18.99 -1.03
CA THR A 464 -23.84 -18.50 0.15
C THR A 464 -23.83 -16.98 0.14
N ASP A 465 -24.98 -16.34 0.24
CA ASP A 465 -25.11 -14.88 0.19
C ASP A 465 -24.37 -14.25 -1.01
N HIS A 466 -24.57 -14.81 -2.19
CA HIS A 466 -23.91 -14.44 -3.45
C HIS A 466 -22.38 -14.51 -3.38
N ARG A 467 -21.83 -15.31 -2.47
CA ARG A 467 -20.38 -15.54 -2.33
C ARG A 467 -20.00 -16.97 -2.64
N LEU A 468 -18.96 -17.12 -3.42
CA LEU A 468 -18.39 -18.40 -3.83
C LEU A 468 -17.38 -18.91 -2.79
N SER A 469 -17.44 -20.19 -2.46
CA SER A 469 -16.32 -20.87 -1.81
C SER A 469 -15.23 -21.13 -2.85
N THR A 470 -14.01 -20.59 -2.63
CA THR A 470 -12.90 -20.72 -3.60
C THR A 470 -11.72 -21.55 -3.07
N ASP A 471 -11.89 -22.16 -1.90
CA ASP A 471 -10.86 -22.91 -1.21
C ASP A 471 -10.68 -24.29 -1.86
N LYS A 472 -9.42 -24.74 -2.01
CA LYS A 472 -9.07 -26.09 -2.49
C LYS A 472 -9.46 -26.42 -3.94
N LEU A 473 -9.52 -25.45 -4.84
CA LEU A 473 -9.75 -25.67 -6.26
C LEU A 473 -8.43 -25.93 -7.02
N SER A 474 -8.44 -26.90 -7.96
CA SER A 474 -7.35 -27.07 -8.92
C SER A 474 -7.32 -25.90 -9.91
N GLN A 475 -6.22 -25.74 -10.66
CA GLN A 475 -6.07 -24.66 -11.64
C GLN A 475 -7.18 -24.71 -12.71
N GLY A 476 -7.50 -25.89 -13.26
CA GLY A 476 -8.61 -26.07 -14.20
C GLY A 476 -9.97 -25.71 -13.58
N GLN A 477 -10.23 -26.11 -12.31
CA GLN A 477 -11.45 -25.73 -11.59
C GLN A 477 -11.55 -24.23 -11.34
N ARG A 478 -10.42 -23.56 -11.06
CA ARG A 478 -10.38 -22.10 -10.93
C ARG A 478 -10.76 -21.39 -12.23
N LYS A 479 -10.25 -21.87 -13.39
CA LYS A 479 -10.66 -21.34 -14.70
C LYS A 479 -12.14 -21.60 -15.03
N ARG A 480 -12.68 -22.77 -14.65
CA ARG A 480 -14.12 -23.05 -14.75
C ARG A 480 -14.95 -22.09 -13.89
N LEU A 481 -14.50 -21.83 -12.66
CA LEU A 481 -15.18 -20.87 -11.77
C LEU A 481 -15.14 -19.44 -12.32
N ALA A 482 -14.03 -19.03 -12.95
CA ALA A 482 -13.96 -17.75 -13.64
C ALA A 482 -14.96 -17.63 -14.80
N MET A 483 -15.16 -18.72 -15.54
CA MET A 483 -16.21 -18.78 -16.57
C MET A 483 -17.60 -18.58 -15.98
N LEU A 484 -17.90 -19.21 -14.84
CA LEU A 484 -19.17 -18.99 -14.14
C LEU A 484 -19.39 -17.52 -13.79
N ILE A 485 -18.35 -16.86 -13.24
CA ILE A 485 -18.42 -15.43 -12.88
C ILE A 485 -18.68 -14.60 -14.14
N SER A 486 -17.94 -14.85 -15.22
CA SER A 486 -18.09 -14.15 -16.49
C SER A 486 -19.49 -14.29 -17.10
N VAL A 487 -20.08 -15.48 -16.99
CA VAL A 487 -21.46 -15.71 -17.47
C VAL A 487 -22.48 -15.00 -16.58
N ALA A 488 -22.30 -15.02 -15.26
CA ALA A 488 -23.20 -14.35 -14.31
C ALA A 488 -23.24 -12.84 -14.51
N GLU A 489 -22.11 -12.21 -14.93
CA GLU A 489 -22.02 -10.78 -15.22
C GLU A 489 -22.81 -10.34 -16.46
N HIS A 490 -23.22 -11.28 -17.31
CA HIS A 490 -24.03 -11.03 -18.52
C HIS A 490 -23.44 -10.02 -19.53
N LYS A 491 -22.12 -9.88 -19.59
CA LYS A 491 -21.47 -8.99 -20.56
C LYS A 491 -21.64 -9.49 -22.00
N ASP A 492 -21.60 -8.58 -22.98
CA ASP A 492 -21.84 -8.90 -24.39
C ASP A 492 -20.67 -9.65 -25.04
N ILE A 493 -19.44 -9.33 -24.60
CA ILE A 493 -18.22 -9.90 -25.18
C ILE A 493 -17.48 -10.70 -24.11
N LEU A 494 -17.17 -11.95 -24.43
CA LEU A 494 -16.36 -12.81 -23.58
C LEU A 494 -15.00 -13.06 -24.23
N LEU A 495 -13.94 -12.61 -23.56
CA LEU A 495 -12.56 -12.84 -23.97
C LEU A 495 -11.92 -13.93 -23.12
N LEU A 496 -11.36 -14.95 -23.76
CA LEU A 496 -10.76 -16.12 -23.11
C LEU A 496 -9.32 -16.28 -23.56
N ASP A 497 -8.36 -16.04 -22.65
CA ASP A 497 -6.93 -16.18 -22.93
C ASP A 497 -6.43 -17.55 -22.41
N GLU A 498 -6.19 -18.48 -23.34
CA GLU A 498 -5.70 -19.85 -23.10
C GLU A 498 -6.50 -20.60 -22.02
N TRP A 499 -7.83 -20.40 -22.01
CA TRP A 499 -8.68 -20.94 -20.96
C TRP A 499 -8.68 -22.48 -20.93
N ALA A 500 -8.67 -23.10 -22.12
CA ALA A 500 -8.74 -24.55 -22.26
C ALA A 500 -7.43 -25.29 -21.95
N ALA A 501 -6.29 -24.59 -21.91
CA ALA A 501 -4.96 -25.19 -21.72
C ALA A 501 -4.84 -26.03 -20.44
N ASP A 502 -5.47 -25.57 -19.34
CA ASP A 502 -5.43 -26.24 -18.03
C ASP A 502 -6.61 -27.22 -17.80
N GLN A 503 -7.39 -27.52 -18.84
CA GLN A 503 -8.51 -28.45 -18.75
C GLN A 503 -8.07 -29.87 -19.15
N ASP A 504 -8.69 -30.88 -18.53
CA ASP A 504 -8.55 -32.26 -18.95
C ASP A 504 -9.12 -32.45 -20.35
N PRO A 505 -8.64 -33.46 -21.15
CA PRO A 505 -9.07 -33.65 -22.51
C PRO A 505 -10.59 -33.85 -22.70
N ALA A 506 -11.26 -34.47 -21.72
CA ALA A 506 -12.71 -34.69 -21.79
C ALA A 506 -13.45 -33.36 -21.61
N PHE A 507 -13.06 -32.54 -20.64
CA PHE A 507 -13.71 -31.27 -20.43
C PHE A 507 -13.36 -30.24 -21.51
N ARG A 508 -12.13 -30.29 -22.07
CA ARG A 508 -11.74 -29.49 -23.22
C ARG A 508 -12.69 -29.73 -24.41
N ARG A 509 -13.06 -30.98 -24.65
CA ARG A 509 -14.05 -31.33 -25.71
C ARG A 509 -15.42 -30.73 -25.38
N VAL A 510 -15.88 -30.81 -24.14
CA VAL A 510 -17.15 -30.18 -23.69
C VAL A 510 -17.12 -28.68 -23.91
N PHE A 511 -15.99 -28.02 -23.63
CA PHE A 511 -15.84 -26.59 -23.84
C PHE A 511 -16.05 -26.21 -25.32
N TYR A 512 -15.31 -26.82 -26.24
CA TYR A 512 -15.39 -26.45 -27.66
C TYR A 512 -16.70 -26.90 -28.31
N GLN A 513 -17.18 -28.11 -28.00
CA GLN A 513 -18.34 -28.69 -28.70
C GLN A 513 -19.69 -28.30 -28.08
N SER A 514 -19.73 -27.90 -26.79
CA SER A 514 -20.99 -27.62 -26.11
C SER A 514 -21.06 -26.21 -25.55
N LEU A 515 -20.05 -25.77 -24.78
CA LEU A 515 -20.11 -24.46 -24.08
C LEU A 515 -19.97 -23.28 -25.06
N ILE A 516 -19.08 -23.34 -26.05
CA ILE A 516 -18.94 -22.27 -27.06
C ILE A 516 -20.23 -22.09 -27.88
N PRO A 517 -20.84 -23.12 -28.46
CA PRO A 517 -22.13 -22.97 -29.14
C PRO A 517 -23.25 -22.45 -28.24
N GLU A 518 -23.28 -22.85 -27.01
CA GLU A 518 -24.26 -22.34 -26.05
C GLU A 518 -24.06 -20.85 -25.72
N LEU A 519 -22.82 -20.41 -25.49
CA LEU A 519 -22.50 -19.00 -25.27
C LEU A 519 -22.88 -18.17 -26.50
N LYS A 520 -22.62 -18.70 -27.72
CA LYS A 520 -23.05 -18.06 -28.95
C LYS A 520 -24.59 -17.97 -29.05
N ALA A 521 -25.30 -19.04 -28.68
CA ALA A 521 -26.77 -19.05 -28.65
C ALA A 521 -27.36 -18.06 -27.63
N LEU A 522 -26.63 -17.74 -26.56
CA LEU A 522 -26.95 -16.68 -25.61
C LEU A 522 -26.65 -15.25 -26.18
N GLY A 523 -26.28 -15.14 -27.46
CA GLY A 523 -25.97 -13.87 -28.13
C GLY A 523 -24.63 -13.26 -27.77
N LYS A 524 -23.69 -14.04 -27.17
CA LYS A 524 -22.37 -13.54 -26.80
C LYS A 524 -21.43 -13.51 -27.99
N THR A 525 -20.60 -12.49 -28.07
CA THR A 525 -19.44 -12.41 -28.94
C THR A 525 -18.26 -13.05 -28.23
N LEU A 526 -17.54 -13.98 -28.89
CA LEU A 526 -16.46 -14.71 -28.26
C LEU A 526 -15.13 -14.38 -28.94
N PHE A 527 -14.13 -13.95 -28.15
CA PHE A 527 -12.75 -13.81 -28.61
C PHE A 527 -11.86 -14.78 -27.81
N ILE A 528 -11.33 -15.80 -28.46
CA ILE A 528 -10.68 -16.94 -27.81
C ILE A 528 -9.25 -17.06 -28.29
N ILE A 529 -8.27 -16.91 -27.41
CA ILE A 529 -6.87 -17.26 -27.70
C ILE A 529 -6.70 -18.74 -27.36
N SER A 530 -6.29 -19.53 -28.35
CA SER A 530 -6.14 -20.97 -28.20
C SER A 530 -4.98 -21.52 -29.01
N HIS A 531 -4.41 -22.65 -28.55
CA HIS A 531 -3.43 -23.48 -29.24
C HIS A 531 -4.00 -24.86 -29.62
N ASP A 532 -5.31 -25.07 -29.41
CA ASP A 532 -5.98 -26.36 -29.63
C ASP A 532 -6.43 -26.48 -31.10
N ASP A 533 -5.53 -26.92 -31.98
CA ASP A 533 -5.72 -27.03 -33.43
C ASP A 533 -6.92 -27.89 -33.81
N SER A 534 -7.19 -28.97 -33.08
CA SER A 534 -8.31 -29.90 -33.29
C SER A 534 -9.71 -29.27 -33.24
N TYR A 535 -9.82 -28.00 -32.78
CA TYR A 535 -11.10 -27.32 -32.58
C TYR A 535 -11.24 -26.01 -33.37
N PHE A 536 -10.32 -25.68 -34.27
CA PHE A 536 -10.38 -24.44 -35.06
C PHE A 536 -11.60 -24.36 -35.99
N GLU A 537 -12.23 -25.48 -36.30
CA GLU A 537 -13.49 -25.54 -37.05
C GLU A 537 -14.68 -24.88 -36.34
N HIS A 538 -14.66 -24.80 -35.01
CA HIS A 538 -15.71 -24.16 -34.21
C HIS A 538 -15.67 -22.62 -34.24
N ALA A 539 -14.62 -22.01 -34.81
CA ALA A 539 -14.53 -20.56 -34.97
C ALA A 539 -15.26 -20.09 -36.25
N ASP A 540 -15.97 -18.98 -36.20
CA ASP A 540 -16.46 -18.30 -37.41
C ASP A 540 -15.26 -17.70 -38.18
N ARG A 541 -14.27 -17.14 -37.43
CA ARG A 541 -13.07 -16.55 -38.00
C ARG A 541 -11.82 -17.04 -37.23
N LEU A 542 -10.75 -17.32 -37.95
CA LEU A 542 -9.47 -17.74 -37.40
C LEU A 542 -8.40 -16.71 -37.76
N LEU A 543 -7.78 -16.14 -36.75
CA LEU A 543 -6.75 -15.11 -36.85
C LEU A 543 -5.40 -15.69 -36.43
N LEU A 544 -4.34 -15.36 -37.15
CA LEU A 544 -2.97 -15.70 -36.81
C LEU A 544 -2.19 -14.45 -36.43
N MET A 545 -1.59 -14.48 -35.23
CA MET A 545 -0.63 -13.48 -34.78
C MET A 545 0.78 -13.97 -35.04
N LYS A 546 1.52 -13.29 -35.92
CA LYS A 546 2.90 -13.60 -36.27
C LYS A 546 3.75 -12.34 -36.21
N GLU A 547 4.78 -12.34 -35.36
CA GLU A 547 5.73 -11.21 -35.19
C GLU A 547 5.06 -9.84 -35.04
N GLY A 548 4.02 -9.79 -34.20
CA GLY A 548 3.27 -8.56 -33.92
C GLY A 548 2.25 -8.14 -34.98
N LYS A 549 2.11 -8.91 -36.09
CA LYS A 549 1.14 -8.66 -37.16
C LYS A 549 -0.02 -9.64 -37.12
N LEU A 550 -1.20 -9.17 -37.45
CA LEU A 550 -2.43 -9.96 -37.48
C LEU A 550 -2.79 -10.34 -38.92
N ILE A 551 -3.06 -11.62 -39.14
CA ILE A 551 -3.44 -12.18 -40.45
C ILE A 551 -4.73 -12.97 -40.26
N GLU A 552 -5.76 -12.71 -41.04
CA GLU A 552 -6.96 -13.55 -41.09
C GLU A 552 -6.78 -14.68 -42.05
N LEU A 553 -6.95 -15.92 -41.58
CA LEU A 553 -6.75 -17.12 -42.37
C LEU A 553 -8.00 -17.43 -43.23
N ASN A 554 -7.78 -17.68 -44.53
CA ASN A 554 -8.84 -18.14 -45.44
C ASN A 554 -9.22 -19.62 -45.19
N ALA A 555 -10.23 -20.13 -45.90
CA ALA A 555 -10.75 -21.49 -45.68
C ALA A 555 -9.70 -22.61 -45.88
N GLU A 556 -8.81 -22.47 -46.88
CA GLU A 556 -7.75 -23.45 -47.15
C GLU A 556 -6.66 -23.39 -46.08
N GLU A 557 -6.28 -22.19 -45.66
CA GLU A 557 -5.29 -21.97 -44.61
C GLU A 557 -5.80 -22.46 -43.23
N ARG A 558 -7.09 -22.28 -42.92
CA ARG A 558 -7.74 -22.83 -41.73
C ARG A 558 -7.66 -24.35 -41.68
N GLN A 559 -7.91 -25.02 -42.81
CA GLN A 559 -7.81 -26.48 -42.90
C GLN A 559 -6.37 -26.97 -42.75
N ARG A 560 -5.39 -26.24 -43.25
CA ARG A 560 -3.96 -26.50 -43.00
C ARG A 560 -3.59 -26.28 -41.55
N ALA A 561 -4.05 -25.17 -40.93
CA ALA A 561 -3.80 -24.87 -39.54
C ALA A 561 -4.38 -25.94 -38.60
N SER A 562 -5.52 -26.53 -38.89
CA SER A 562 -6.09 -27.64 -38.13
C SER A 562 -5.36 -28.97 -38.31
N THR A 563 -4.56 -29.13 -39.38
CA THR A 563 -3.81 -30.37 -39.65
C THR A 563 -2.34 -30.27 -39.22
N ASP A 564 -1.73 -29.10 -39.30
CA ASP A 564 -0.32 -28.84 -38.95
C ASP A 564 -0.11 -27.38 -38.50
N ALA A 565 -0.61 -27.06 -37.31
CA ALA A 565 -0.44 -25.73 -36.71
C ALA A 565 1.04 -25.38 -36.49
N ILE A 566 1.91 -26.38 -36.30
CA ILE A 566 3.35 -26.17 -36.03
C ILE A 566 4.07 -25.62 -37.26
N SER A 567 3.67 -26.02 -38.47
CA SER A 567 4.30 -25.54 -39.70
C SER A 567 3.97 -24.07 -40.01
N MET A 568 2.82 -23.58 -39.55
CA MET A 568 2.39 -22.18 -39.74
C MET A 568 2.97 -21.22 -38.72
N LEU A 569 3.39 -21.74 -37.56
CA LEU A 569 3.98 -20.94 -36.47
C LEU A 569 5.49 -20.68 -36.67
N LYS A 570 6.13 -21.45 -37.58
CA LYS A 570 7.50 -21.23 -38.05
C LYS A 570 7.52 -20.22 -39.20
#